data_3e87ccd56e34e5cbcf6cd16e981352e8
#
_entry.id   3e87ccd56e34e5cbcf6cd16e981352e8
#
_cell.length_a   1.000
_cell.length_b   1.000
_cell.length_c   1.000
_cell.angle_alpha   90.00
_cell.angle_beta   90.00
_cell.angle_gamma   90.00
#
_symmetry.space_group_name_H-M   'P 1'
#
loop_
_entity.id
_entity.type
_entity.pdbx_description
1 polymer ?
#
loop_
_entity_poly.entity_id
_entity_poly.type
_entity_poly.pdbx_seq_one_letter_code
_entity_poly.pdbx_strand_id
1 'polypeptide(L)'
;MTKLTNIKWNHYLNYIVVAAVTLLFAVLSLTGFLGELSLGHAGFMCIGAYLGGKTAVILEPVLGEWPALIVSLVVGGLVAAGFGMIIGLPALRLRGDYLAIVTLAFGEIVRSVFMNSSKESFGGSLGLDTPRFDKDILFVIAFVMVLACLSVTQNLIRSKHGRAITAIRDNEIAARATGIDVTKYKLLVFTVSSFFAGIAGVLYSYSNFTVQSTKFSYNYSIEILVMVVLGGMGNINGSIIAAALITFLDVELQTILTGNLAVLQDLIYALILIVLVIYNNAPALKSFRDKHNIKTFINRFKPHNPSKHRDDEAKWDRVPTKIKMDEVLSVDLQVSSPYTPDKAGKEDE
;
A
#
# COMPACT_ATOMS: atom_id res chain seq x y z
N MET A 1 41.30 -3.70 -8.46
CA MET A 1 40.05 -3.06 -8.90
C MET A 1 38.81 -3.95 -8.75
N THR A 2 38.88 -5.24 -9.03
CA THR A 2 37.75 -6.20 -8.97
C THR A 2 37.17 -6.43 -7.56
N LYS A 3 37.97 -6.38 -6.49
CA LYS A 3 37.46 -6.54 -5.10
C LYS A 3 36.62 -5.35 -4.61
N LEU A 4 36.92 -4.14 -5.04
CA LEU A 4 36.16 -2.92 -4.65
C LEU A 4 34.82 -2.81 -5.37
N THR A 5 34.73 -3.31 -6.61
CA THR A 5 33.47 -3.39 -7.35
C THR A 5 32.53 -4.44 -6.76
N ASN A 6 33.05 -5.61 -6.35
CA ASN A 6 32.25 -6.66 -5.70
C ASN A 6 31.69 -6.24 -4.32
N ILE A 7 32.45 -5.43 -3.53
CA ILE A 7 31.97 -4.93 -2.24
C ILE A 7 30.83 -3.93 -2.46
N LYS A 8 30.91 -3.04 -3.47
CA LYS A 8 29.83 -2.13 -3.81
C LYS A 8 28.58 -2.86 -4.30
N TRP A 9 28.72 -3.86 -5.18
CA TRP A 9 27.62 -4.66 -5.67
C TRP A 9 26.89 -5.43 -4.55
N ASN A 10 27.60 -6.09 -3.64
CA ASN A 10 26.99 -6.78 -2.49
C ASN A 10 26.26 -5.83 -1.54
N HIS A 11 26.71 -4.59 -1.44
CA HIS A 11 26.03 -3.57 -0.66
C HIS A 11 24.72 -3.15 -1.33
N TYR A 12 24.77 -2.83 -2.63
CA TYR A 12 23.56 -2.49 -3.41
C TYR A 12 22.56 -3.65 -3.49
N LEU A 13 23.01 -4.90 -3.53
CA LEU A 13 22.11 -6.06 -3.57
C LEU A 13 21.33 -6.23 -2.28
N ASN A 14 21.93 -6.00 -1.11
CA ASN A 14 21.20 -5.96 0.16
C ASN A 14 20.08 -4.92 0.15
N TYR A 15 20.37 -3.73 -0.37
CA TYR A 15 19.38 -2.66 -0.45
C TYR A 15 18.28 -2.98 -1.46
N ILE A 16 18.59 -3.65 -2.57
CA ILE A 16 17.60 -4.07 -3.55
C ILE A 16 16.66 -5.14 -2.96
N VAL A 17 17.16 -6.06 -2.12
CA VAL A 17 16.31 -7.04 -1.41
C VAL A 17 15.42 -6.34 -0.40
N VAL A 18 15.96 -5.41 0.38
CA VAL A 18 15.17 -4.60 1.32
C VAL A 18 14.15 -3.75 0.54
N ALA A 19 14.55 -3.15 -0.58
CA ALA A 19 13.66 -2.40 -1.45
C ALA A 19 12.56 -3.28 -2.06
N ALA A 20 12.88 -4.50 -2.50
CA ALA A 20 11.90 -5.45 -3.02
C ALA A 20 10.92 -5.89 -1.92
N VAL A 21 11.38 -6.10 -0.70
CA VAL A 21 10.55 -6.42 0.47
C VAL A 21 9.67 -5.23 0.84
N THR A 22 10.20 -4.00 0.86
CA THR A 22 9.42 -2.77 1.09
C THR A 22 8.45 -2.50 -0.05
N LEU A 23 8.83 -2.81 -1.28
CA LEU A 23 7.96 -2.68 -2.46
C LEU A 23 6.82 -3.71 -2.42
N LEU A 24 7.07 -4.92 -1.91
CA LEU A 24 6.04 -5.89 -1.57
C LEU A 24 5.05 -5.30 -0.56
N PHE A 25 5.53 -4.57 0.43
CA PHE A 25 4.71 -3.87 1.41
C PHE A 25 3.86 -2.75 0.82
N ALA A 26 4.40 -1.93 -0.04
CA ALA A 26 3.66 -0.84 -0.67
C ALA A 26 2.54 -1.35 -1.58
N VAL A 27 2.75 -2.51 -2.22
CA VAL A 27 1.72 -3.21 -2.99
C VAL A 27 0.63 -3.80 -2.09
N LEU A 28 0.98 -4.11 -0.84
CA LEU A 28 0.04 -4.57 0.19
C LEU A 28 -0.95 -3.52 0.67
N SER A 29 -0.89 -2.32 0.18
CA SER A 29 -1.92 -1.32 0.42
C SER A 29 -3.27 -1.67 -0.25
N LEU A 30 -3.61 -2.97 -0.28
CA LEU A 30 -4.99 -3.41 -0.48
C LEU A 30 -5.94 -2.75 0.52
N THR A 31 -5.45 -2.49 1.74
CA THR A 31 -6.14 -1.64 2.71
C THR A 31 -6.27 -0.21 2.21
N GLY A 32 -5.28 0.34 1.53
CA GLY A 32 -5.37 1.61 0.83
C GLY A 32 -6.38 1.60 -0.32
N PHE A 33 -6.62 0.44 -0.93
CA PHE A 33 -7.67 0.28 -1.95
C PHE A 33 -9.07 0.26 -1.33
N LEU A 34 -9.19 -0.24 -0.10
CA LEU A 34 -10.41 -0.17 0.68
C LEU A 34 -10.67 1.25 1.22
N GLY A 35 -9.65 2.13 1.19
CA GLY A 35 -9.72 3.48 1.76
C GLY A 35 -9.57 3.52 3.27
N GLU A 36 -9.16 2.41 3.90
CA GLU A 36 -8.94 2.33 5.34
C GLU A 36 -7.45 2.35 5.66
N LEU A 37 -7.07 3.15 6.66
CA LEU A 37 -5.71 3.25 7.13
C LEU A 37 -5.46 2.17 8.19
N SER A 38 -4.49 1.30 7.96
CA SER A 38 -4.05 0.30 8.93
C SER A 38 -2.56 0.49 9.24
N LEU A 39 -2.24 0.57 10.51
CA LEU A 39 -0.87 0.70 11.03
C LEU A 39 -0.33 -0.62 11.62
N GLY A 40 -1.01 -1.74 11.37
CA GLY A 40 -0.66 -3.06 11.90
C GLY A 40 0.27 -3.89 11.02
N HIS A 41 0.65 -3.42 9.85
CA HIS A 41 1.38 -4.22 8.87
C HIS A 41 2.75 -4.66 9.36
N ALA A 42 3.49 -3.82 10.11
CA ALA A 42 4.75 -4.21 10.73
C ALA A 42 4.57 -5.36 11.73
N GLY A 43 3.44 -5.43 12.44
CA GLY A 43 3.12 -6.55 13.33
C GLY A 43 2.93 -7.86 12.59
N PHE A 44 2.21 -7.87 11.46
CA PHE A 44 2.06 -9.07 10.63
C PHE A 44 3.38 -9.50 9.99
N MET A 45 4.22 -8.55 9.59
CA MET A 45 5.57 -8.83 9.13
C MET A 45 6.43 -9.43 10.25
N CYS A 46 6.34 -8.92 11.47
CA CYS A 46 7.02 -9.45 12.65
C CYS A 46 6.62 -10.91 12.89
N ILE A 47 5.32 -11.24 12.86
CA ILE A 47 4.80 -12.61 12.96
C ILE A 47 5.43 -13.51 11.90
N GLY A 48 5.40 -13.09 10.63
CA GLY A 48 5.99 -13.84 9.53
C GLY A 48 7.49 -14.05 9.71
N ALA A 49 8.23 -13.00 10.08
CA ALA A 49 9.68 -13.04 10.26
C ALA A 49 10.10 -14.01 11.41
N TYR A 50 9.40 -13.97 12.55
CA TYR A 50 9.72 -14.82 13.68
C TYR A 50 9.23 -16.25 13.50
N LEU A 51 7.97 -16.47 13.15
CA LEU A 51 7.42 -17.82 13.05
C LEU A 51 7.90 -18.51 11.76
N GLY A 52 7.95 -17.80 10.64
CA GLY A 52 8.55 -18.32 9.41
C GLY A 52 10.06 -18.53 9.56
N GLY A 53 10.79 -17.57 10.16
CA GLY A 53 12.22 -17.71 10.45
C GLY A 53 12.52 -18.89 11.39
N LYS A 54 11.72 -19.11 12.44
CA LYS A 54 11.85 -20.28 13.32
C LYS A 54 11.59 -21.59 12.56
N THR A 55 10.59 -21.60 11.68
CA THR A 55 10.33 -22.74 10.79
C THR A 55 11.54 -23.04 9.91
N ALA A 56 12.18 -21.99 9.37
CA ALA A 56 13.40 -22.13 8.58
C ALA A 56 14.54 -22.78 9.38
N VAL A 57 14.80 -22.29 10.60
CA VAL A 57 15.85 -22.84 11.49
C VAL A 57 15.63 -24.32 11.79
N ILE A 58 14.37 -24.75 11.94
CA ILE A 58 14.04 -26.15 12.26
C ILE A 58 14.13 -27.05 11.00
N LEU A 59 13.68 -26.57 9.86
CA LEU A 59 13.55 -27.39 8.65
C LEU A 59 14.82 -27.44 7.79
N GLU A 60 15.65 -26.41 7.80
CA GLU A 60 16.85 -26.35 6.96
C GLU A 60 17.80 -27.55 7.18
N PRO A 61 18.12 -27.97 8.44
CA PRO A 61 18.97 -29.12 8.66
C PRO A 61 18.40 -30.45 8.17
N VAL A 62 17.07 -30.54 8.01
CA VAL A 62 16.34 -31.77 7.66
C VAL A 62 16.05 -31.85 6.16
N LEU A 63 15.57 -30.75 5.59
CA LEU A 63 15.04 -30.69 4.22
C LEU A 63 15.99 -30.00 3.24
N GLY A 64 17.01 -29.29 3.75
CA GLY A 64 17.89 -28.44 2.94
C GLY A 64 17.31 -27.03 2.73
N GLU A 65 18.10 -26.13 2.13
CA GLU A 65 17.84 -24.70 2.02
C GLU A 65 16.55 -24.36 1.24
N TRP A 66 16.37 -24.97 0.06
CA TRP A 66 15.27 -24.65 -0.87
C TRP A 66 13.89 -25.05 -0.33
N PRO A 67 13.67 -26.34 0.08
CA PRO A 67 12.38 -26.71 0.63
C PRO A 67 12.07 -25.98 1.94
N ALA A 68 13.08 -25.72 2.79
CA ALA A 68 12.91 -24.97 4.03
C ALA A 68 12.41 -23.55 3.75
N LEU A 69 12.95 -22.86 2.75
CA LEU A 69 12.51 -21.53 2.36
C LEU A 69 11.05 -21.52 1.87
N ILE A 70 10.68 -22.47 0.98
CA ILE A 70 9.31 -22.54 0.46
C ILE A 70 8.30 -22.80 1.57
N VAL A 71 8.59 -23.77 2.45
CA VAL A 71 7.71 -24.08 3.58
C VAL A 71 7.62 -22.90 4.56
N SER A 72 8.73 -22.22 4.85
CA SER A 72 8.76 -21.04 5.71
C SER A 72 7.92 -19.89 5.15
N LEU A 73 7.97 -19.63 3.83
CA LEU A 73 7.15 -18.62 3.16
C LEU A 73 5.66 -18.93 3.32
N VAL A 74 5.27 -20.19 3.10
CA VAL A 74 3.87 -20.61 3.23
C VAL A 74 3.41 -20.53 4.67
N VAL A 75 4.19 -21.06 5.62
CA VAL A 75 3.85 -21.07 7.04
C VAL A 75 3.78 -19.64 7.59
N GLY A 76 4.81 -18.81 7.33
CA GLY A 76 4.83 -17.41 7.78
C GLY A 76 3.65 -16.60 7.23
N GLY A 77 3.32 -16.78 5.94
CA GLY A 77 2.17 -16.15 5.32
C GLY A 77 0.84 -16.61 5.92
N LEU A 78 0.62 -17.92 6.05
CA LEU A 78 -0.62 -18.48 6.59
C LEU A 78 -0.85 -18.11 8.05
N VAL A 79 0.20 -18.14 8.87
CA VAL A 79 0.09 -17.74 10.28
C VAL A 79 -0.22 -16.25 10.39
N ALA A 80 0.44 -15.40 9.63
CA ALA A 80 0.13 -13.98 9.60
C ALA A 80 -1.31 -13.71 9.13
N ALA A 81 -1.80 -14.45 8.12
CA ALA A 81 -3.20 -14.38 7.67
C ALA A 81 -4.18 -14.82 8.76
N GLY A 82 -3.85 -15.88 9.52
CA GLY A 82 -4.65 -16.34 10.66
C GLY A 82 -4.78 -15.26 11.73
N PHE A 83 -3.68 -14.63 12.12
CA PHE A 83 -3.71 -13.48 13.04
C PHE A 83 -4.47 -12.30 12.42
N GLY A 84 -4.32 -12.06 11.11
CA GLY A 84 -5.09 -11.06 10.37
C GLY A 84 -6.59 -11.30 10.45
N MET A 85 -7.04 -12.55 10.35
CA MET A 85 -8.45 -12.92 10.54
C MET A 85 -8.93 -12.66 11.97
N ILE A 86 -8.15 -13.13 12.98
CA ILE A 86 -8.52 -13.00 14.40
C ILE A 86 -8.65 -11.52 14.79
N ILE A 87 -7.69 -10.70 14.41
CA ILE A 87 -7.69 -9.26 14.72
C ILE A 87 -8.64 -8.48 13.82
N GLY A 88 -8.76 -8.87 12.57
CA GLY A 88 -9.65 -8.22 11.61
C GLY A 88 -11.11 -8.25 12.04
N LEU A 89 -11.58 -9.34 12.65
CA LEU A 89 -12.97 -9.45 13.09
C LEU A 89 -13.42 -8.33 14.05
N PRO A 90 -12.70 -8.04 15.16
CA PRO A 90 -13.05 -6.92 16.03
C PRO A 90 -12.61 -5.56 15.45
N ALA A 91 -11.43 -5.47 14.85
CA ALA A 91 -10.87 -4.21 14.39
C ALA A 91 -11.68 -3.58 13.26
N LEU A 92 -12.15 -4.37 12.28
CA LEU A 92 -12.90 -3.88 11.13
C LEU A 92 -14.35 -3.42 11.46
N ARG A 93 -14.77 -3.55 12.71
CA ARG A 93 -16.01 -2.91 13.22
C ARG A 93 -15.78 -1.44 13.52
N LEU A 94 -14.53 -1.04 13.73
CA LEU A 94 -14.14 0.34 13.93
C LEU A 94 -13.91 1.03 12.59
N ARG A 95 -13.96 2.36 12.58
CA ARG A 95 -13.85 3.17 11.36
C ARG A 95 -12.79 4.25 11.52
N GLY A 96 -12.16 4.60 10.39
CA GLY A 96 -11.21 5.70 10.33
C GLY A 96 -10.02 5.52 11.29
N ASP A 97 -9.73 6.54 12.08
CA ASP A 97 -8.57 6.60 12.96
C ASP A 97 -8.58 5.55 14.07
N TYR A 98 -9.77 5.13 14.54
CA TYR A 98 -9.87 4.08 15.57
C TYR A 98 -9.37 2.73 15.07
N LEU A 99 -9.58 2.41 13.79
CA LEU A 99 -9.02 1.20 13.18
C LEU A 99 -7.49 1.28 13.15
N ALA A 100 -6.95 2.44 12.78
CA ALA A 100 -5.50 2.67 12.75
C ALA A 100 -4.87 2.49 14.14
N ILE A 101 -5.50 3.05 15.19
CA ILE A 101 -5.02 2.94 16.58
C ILE A 101 -5.02 1.47 17.04
N VAL A 102 -6.10 0.73 16.79
CA VAL A 102 -6.21 -0.67 17.23
C VAL A 102 -5.21 -1.56 16.50
N THR A 103 -5.02 -1.36 15.18
CA THR A 103 -4.03 -2.13 14.42
C THR A 103 -2.61 -1.78 14.80
N LEU A 104 -2.32 -0.51 15.15
CA LEU A 104 -1.03 -0.10 15.70
C LEU A 104 -0.77 -0.77 17.05
N ALA A 105 -1.74 -0.72 17.96
CA ALA A 105 -1.63 -1.38 19.27
C ALA A 105 -1.35 -2.88 19.13
N PHE A 106 -2.02 -3.55 18.19
CA PHE A 106 -1.74 -4.95 17.87
C PHE A 106 -0.29 -5.15 17.43
N GLY A 107 0.23 -4.31 16.51
CA GLY A 107 1.62 -4.38 16.05
C GLY A 107 2.61 -4.25 17.21
N GLU A 108 2.39 -3.31 18.14
CA GLU A 108 3.24 -3.12 19.32
C GLU A 108 3.12 -4.27 20.34
N ILE A 109 1.93 -4.85 20.50
CA ILE A 109 1.75 -6.07 21.34
C ILE A 109 2.57 -7.22 20.76
N VAL A 110 2.45 -7.49 19.45
CA VAL A 110 3.21 -8.56 18.79
C VAL A 110 4.72 -8.34 18.95
N ARG A 111 5.20 -7.13 18.69
CA ARG A 111 6.60 -6.74 18.87
C ARG A 111 7.07 -7.00 20.30
N SER A 112 6.27 -6.59 21.28
CA SER A 112 6.57 -6.75 22.70
C SER A 112 6.60 -8.23 23.13
N VAL A 113 5.69 -9.04 22.61
CA VAL A 113 5.66 -10.49 22.87
C VAL A 113 6.95 -11.16 22.40
N PHE A 114 7.40 -10.89 21.17
CA PHE A 114 8.65 -11.46 20.68
C PHE A 114 9.89 -10.91 21.41
N MET A 115 9.90 -9.62 21.76
CA MET A 115 10.97 -9.00 22.51
C MET A 115 11.16 -9.61 23.91
N ASN A 116 10.06 -9.99 24.56
CA ASN A 116 10.05 -10.58 25.89
C ASN A 116 10.02 -12.10 25.89
N SER A 117 10.12 -12.74 24.71
CA SER A 117 10.16 -14.20 24.62
C SER A 117 11.47 -14.76 25.19
N SER A 118 11.49 -16.05 25.53
CA SER A 118 12.71 -16.69 25.99
C SER A 118 13.78 -16.76 24.89
N LYS A 119 15.06 -16.71 25.31
CA LYS A 119 16.19 -16.81 24.37
C LYS A 119 16.17 -18.10 23.55
N GLU A 120 15.74 -19.19 24.16
CA GLU A 120 15.67 -20.52 23.51
C GLU A 120 14.55 -20.61 22.48
N SER A 121 13.44 -19.90 22.70
CA SER A 121 12.29 -19.97 21.81
C SER A 121 12.47 -19.06 20.58
N PHE A 122 12.66 -17.76 20.80
CA PHE A 122 12.69 -16.74 19.74
C PHE A 122 13.83 -15.72 19.90
N GLY A 123 14.84 -16.00 20.72
CA GLY A 123 15.99 -15.12 20.90
C GLY A 123 15.75 -13.89 21.81
N GLY A 124 14.50 -13.60 22.16
CA GLY A 124 14.13 -12.48 23.02
C GLY A 124 14.59 -11.12 22.48
N SER A 125 15.16 -10.28 23.34
CA SER A 125 15.67 -8.95 22.99
C SER A 125 16.91 -8.97 22.08
N LEU A 126 17.64 -10.09 22.02
CA LEU A 126 18.80 -10.27 21.13
C LEU A 126 18.38 -10.56 19.69
N GLY A 127 17.18 -11.08 19.51
CA GLY A 127 16.65 -11.48 18.22
C GLY A 127 16.83 -12.95 17.90
N LEU A 128 16.19 -13.41 16.84
CA LEU A 128 16.24 -14.78 16.33
C LEU A 128 17.30 -14.87 15.22
N ASP A 129 18.29 -15.72 15.41
CA ASP A 129 19.25 -16.07 14.35
C ASP A 129 18.56 -16.95 13.32
N THR A 130 18.66 -16.55 12.06
CA THR A 130 18.01 -17.23 10.94
C THR A 130 19.03 -17.64 9.89
N PRO A 131 18.77 -18.75 9.16
CA PRO A 131 19.63 -19.18 8.11
C PRO A 131 19.71 -18.10 7.02
N ARG A 132 20.89 -18.00 6.41
CA ARG A 132 21.11 -17.11 5.28
C ARG A 132 20.91 -17.86 3.97
N PHE A 133 20.27 -17.19 3.06
CA PHE A 133 20.21 -17.59 1.67
C PHE A 133 21.19 -16.76 0.84
N ASP A 134 21.62 -17.29 -0.31
CA ASP A 134 22.41 -16.52 -1.24
C ASP A 134 21.62 -15.27 -1.68
N LYS A 135 22.26 -14.10 -1.56
CA LYS A 135 21.60 -12.81 -1.77
C LYS A 135 21.09 -12.63 -3.20
N ASP A 136 21.84 -13.13 -4.18
CA ASP A 136 21.47 -13.01 -5.59
C ASP A 136 20.20 -13.80 -5.87
N ILE A 137 20.11 -15.00 -5.31
CA ILE A 137 18.97 -15.89 -5.45
C ILE A 137 17.78 -15.34 -4.65
N LEU A 138 18.02 -14.87 -3.42
CA LEU A 138 16.97 -14.26 -2.58
C LEU A 138 16.33 -13.04 -3.24
N PHE A 139 17.14 -12.22 -3.95
CA PHE A 139 16.62 -11.12 -4.75
C PHE A 139 15.66 -11.58 -5.84
N VAL A 140 16.02 -12.62 -6.59
CA VAL A 140 15.14 -13.18 -7.64
C VAL A 140 13.84 -13.70 -7.03
N ILE A 141 13.92 -14.41 -5.89
CA ILE A 141 12.74 -14.92 -5.18
C ILE A 141 11.85 -13.77 -4.69
N ALA A 142 12.44 -12.75 -4.08
CA ALA A 142 11.71 -11.57 -3.62
C ALA A 142 11.01 -10.87 -4.79
N PHE A 143 11.69 -10.71 -5.94
CA PHE A 143 11.11 -10.12 -7.14
C PHE A 143 9.94 -10.96 -7.68
N VAL A 144 10.07 -12.28 -7.73
CA VAL A 144 8.98 -13.19 -8.13
C VAL A 144 7.79 -13.07 -7.18
N MET A 145 8.04 -12.98 -5.86
CA MET A 145 6.98 -12.80 -4.87
C MET A 145 6.27 -11.45 -5.00
N VAL A 146 7.00 -10.38 -5.35
CA VAL A 146 6.39 -9.08 -5.69
C VAL A 146 5.47 -9.21 -6.90
N LEU A 147 5.92 -9.86 -7.98
CA LEU A 147 5.08 -10.09 -9.16
C LEU A 147 3.86 -10.95 -8.85
N ALA A 148 4.00 -11.98 -8.02
CA ALA A 148 2.89 -12.81 -7.56
C ALA A 148 1.87 -11.98 -6.75
N CYS A 149 2.33 -11.17 -5.82
CA CYS A 149 1.50 -10.26 -5.04
C CYS A 149 0.75 -9.26 -5.94
N LEU A 150 1.45 -8.62 -6.88
CA LEU A 150 0.86 -7.71 -7.86
C LEU A 150 -0.22 -8.41 -8.69
N SER A 151 0.06 -9.62 -9.16
CA SER A 151 -0.89 -10.40 -9.96
C SER A 151 -2.15 -10.74 -9.17
N VAL A 152 -2.00 -11.20 -7.92
CA VAL A 152 -3.14 -11.50 -7.03
C VAL A 152 -3.94 -10.24 -6.75
N THR A 153 -3.29 -9.14 -6.42
CA THR A 153 -3.93 -7.86 -6.12
C THR A 153 -4.69 -7.31 -7.33
N GLN A 154 -4.08 -7.31 -8.52
CA GLN A 154 -4.72 -6.83 -9.74
C GLN A 154 -5.91 -7.71 -10.15
N ASN A 155 -5.77 -9.03 -10.03
CA ASN A 155 -6.86 -9.98 -10.31
C ASN A 155 -8.02 -9.78 -9.32
N LEU A 156 -7.71 -9.59 -8.03
CA LEU A 156 -8.72 -9.31 -7.01
C LEU A 156 -9.47 -8.01 -7.32
N ILE A 157 -8.78 -6.93 -7.64
CA ILE A 157 -9.37 -5.62 -7.93
C ILE A 157 -10.25 -5.67 -9.19
N ARG A 158 -9.81 -6.37 -10.25
CA ARG A 158 -10.58 -6.50 -11.50
C ARG A 158 -11.74 -7.48 -11.42
N SER A 159 -11.81 -8.27 -10.37
CA SER A 159 -12.86 -9.28 -10.16
C SER A 159 -14.20 -8.66 -9.72
N LYS A 160 -15.23 -9.51 -9.59
CA LYS A 160 -16.51 -9.12 -8.97
C LYS A 160 -16.32 -8.67 -7.50
N HIS A 161 -15.36 -9.28 -6.80
CA HIS A 161 -15.02 -8.91 -5.42
C HIS A 161 -14.40 -7.51 -5.35
N GLY A 162 -13.53 -7.17 -6.31
CA GLY A 162 -12.92 -5.84 -6.39
C GLY A 162 -13.95 -4.74 -6.62
N ARG A 163 -14.98 -4.98 -7.43
CA ARG A 163 -16.08 -4.03 -7.61
C ARG A 163 -16.85 -3.79 -6.31
N ALA A 164 -17.10 -4.84 -5.52
CA ALA A 164 -17.70 -4.71 -4.19
C ALA A 164 -16.82 -3.92 -3.22
N ILE A 165 -15.49 -4.18 -3.23
CA ILE A 165 -14.51 -3.44 -2.42
C ILE A 165 -14.51 -1.95 -2.79
N THR A 166 -14.52 -1.63 -4.08
CA THR A 166 -14.57 -0.24 -4.56
C THR A 166 -15.87 0.45 -4.14
N ALA A 167 -17.01 -0.23 -4.26
CA ALA A 167 -18.30 0.29 -3.80
C ALA A 167 -18.32 0.59 -2.28
N ILE A 168 -17.69 -0.28 -1.47
CA ILE A 168 -17.55 -0.07 -0.03
C ILE A 168 -16.69 1.18 0.26
N ARG A 169 -15.59 1.34 -0.47
CA ARG A 169 -14.70 2.51 -0.34
C ARG A 169 -15.43 3.81 -0.66
N ASP A 170 -16.20 3.81 -1.74
CA ASP A 170 -16.87 5.02 -2.21
C ASP A 170 -18.04 5.40 -1.28
N ASN A 171 -18.86 4.44 -0.85
CA ASN A 171 -19.90 4.67 0.16
C ASN A 171 -20.32 3.34 0.84
N GLU A 172 -19.87 3.13 2.06
CA GLU A 172 -20.15 1.91 2.84
C GLU A 172 -21.65 1.72 3.11
N ILE A 173 -22.39 2.82 3.36
CA ILE A 173 -23.83 2.76 3.67
C ILE A 173 -24.61 2.34 2.42
N ALA A 174 -24.31 2.93 1.27
CA ALA A 174 -24.93 2.57 0.01
C ALA A 174 -24.59 1.12 -0.40
N ALA A 175 -23.35 0.68 -0.20
CA ALA A 175 -22.95 -0.69 -0.46
C ALA A 175 -23.73 -1.71 0.40
N ARG A 176 -23.97 -1.40 1.68
CA ARG A 176 -24.83 -2.22 2.55
C ARG A 176 -26.28 -2.26 2.07
N ALA A 177 -26.80 -1.13 1.64
CA ALA A 177 -28.18 -1.04 1.15
C ALA A 177 -28.41 -1.86 -0.12
N THR A 178 -27.36 -2.07 -0.93
CA THR A 178 -27.39 -2.95 -2.13
C THR A 178 -27.13 -4.43 -1.81
N GLY A 179 -27.05 -4.81 -0.51
CA GLY A 179 -26.88 -6.20 -0.08
C GLY A 179 -25.42 -6.69 -0.06
N ILE A 180 -24.43 -5.79 -0.16
CA ILE A 180 -23.00 -6.15 -0.05
C ILE A 180 -22.65 -6.36 1.42
N ASP A 181 -22.11 -7.55 1.74
CA ASP A 181 -21.59 -7.87 3.07
C ASP A 181 -20.22 -7.17 3.28
N VAL A 182 -20.26 -5.98 3.83
CA VAL A 182 -19.10 -5.12 4.06
C VAL A 182 -18.05 -5.81 4.93
N THR A 183 -18.47 -6.47 6.01
CA THR A 183 -17.56 -7.12 6.96
C THR A 183 -16.76 -8.24 6.28
N LYS A 184 -17.41 -9.05 5.47
CA LYS A 184 -16.78 -10.13 4.73
C LYS A 184 -15.72 -9.64 3.75
N TYR A 185 -16.03 -8.58 2.99
CA TYR A 185 -15.08 -8.03 2.01
C TYR A 185 -13.90 -7.30 2.68
N LYS A 186 -14.16 -6.56 3.76
CA LYS A 186 -13.09 -5.95 4.56
C LYS A 186 -12.17 -7.02 5.15
N LEU A 187 -12.73 -8.07 5.74
CA LEU A 187 -11.96 -9.17 6.31
C LEU A 187 -11.13 -9.90 5.24
N LEU A 188 -11.69 -10.14 4.05
CA LEU A 188 -10.96 -10.74 2.93
C LEU A 188 -9.73 -9.93 2.56
N VAL A 189 -9.91 -8.61 2.34
CA VAL A 189 -8.81 -7.70 2.00
C VAL A 189 -7.75 -7.71 3.10
N PHE A 190 -8.16 -7.63 4.36
CA PHE A 190 -7.26 -7.58 5.51
C PHE A 190 -6.46 -8.89 5.66
N THR A 191 -7.12 -10.04 5.45
CA THR A 191 -6.48 -11.37 5.51
C THR A 191 -5.47 -11.56 4.37
N VAL A 192 -5.80 -11.17 3.14
CA VAL A 192 -4.87 -11.23 2.01
C VAL A 192 -3.67 -10.31 2.23
N SER A 193 -3.91 -9.11 2.76
CA SER A 193 -2.86 -8.15 3.07
C SER A 193 -1.90 -8.69 4.15
N SER A 194 -2.43 -9.24 5.26
CA SER A 194 -1.62 -9.84 6.32
C SER A 194 -0.86 -11.09 5.86
N PHE A 195 -1.42 -11.89 4.95
CA PHE A 195 -0.72 -13.03 4.33
C PHE A 195 0.58 -12.59 3.63
N PHE A 196 0.47 -11.60 2.75
CA PHE A 196 1.65 -11.10 2.05
C PHE A 196 2.61 -10.36 2.98
N ALA A 197 2.11 -9.64 4.01
CA ALA A 197 2.97 -9.06 5.04
C ALA A 197 3.79 -10.13 5.76
N GLY A 198 3.17 -11.27 6.07
CA GLY A 198 3.89 -12.42 6.62
C GLY A 198 4.99 -12.95 5.70
N ILE A 199 4.70 -13.11 4.41
CA ILE A 199 5.70 -13.51 3.41
C ILE A 199 6.87 -12.51 3.36
N ALA A 200 6.58 -11.22 3.36
CA ALA A 200 7.62 -10.18 3.40
C ALA A 200 8.49 -10.30 4.66
N GLY A 201 7.87 -10.62 5.79
CA GLY A 201 8.60 -10.92 7.03
C GLY A 201 9.55 -12.09 6.91
N VAL A 202 9.13 -13.18 6.28
CA VAL A 202 10.01 -14.34 6.04
C VAL A 202 11.18 -13.96 5.13
N LEU A 203 10.93 -13.25 4.03
CA LEU A 203 12.01 -12.78 3.15
C LEU A 203 12.99 -11.87 3.89
N TYR A 204 12.47 -11.00 4.78
CA TYR A 204 13.29 -10.17 5.64
C TYR A 204 14.17 -11.03 6.58
N SER A 205 13.65 -12.13 7.14
CA SER A 205 14.42 -13.02 8.02
C SER A 205 15.59 -13.68 7.31
N TYR A 206 15.42 -14.10 6.05
CA TYR A 206 16.51 -14.68 5.26
C TYR A 206 17.52 -13.65 4.73
N SER A 207 17.15 -12.36 4.64
CA SER A 207 18.07 -11.30 4.23
C SER A 207 18.98 -10.81 5.34
N ASN A 208 18.54 -10.95 6.60
CA ASN A 208 19.26 -10.51 7.78
C ASN A 208 19.80 -11.70 8.58
N PHE A 209 20.95 -11.51 9.23
CA PHE A 209 21.55 -12.55 10.06
C PHE A 209 20.74 -12.82 11.33
N THR A 210 20.19 -11.76 11.88
CA THR A 210 19.41 -11.79 13.12
C THR A 210 18.18 -10.95 12.96
N VAL A 211 17.01 -11.53 13.22
CA VAL A 211 15.73 -10.84 13.21
C VAL A 211 15.48 -10.19 14.55
N GLN A 212 15.50 -8.88 14.60
CA GLN A 212 15.23 -8.12 15.83
C GLN A 212 13.82 -7.53 15.81
N SER A 213 13.05 -7.75 16.89
CA SER A 213 11.68 -7.22 17.03
C SER A 213 11.63 -5.69 17.05
N THR A 214 12.71 -5.03 17.47
CA THR A 214 12.84 -3.57 17.50
C THR A 214 12.68 -2.92 16.13
N LYS A 215 13.00 -3.62 15.06
CA LYS A 215 12.84 -3.12 13.67
C LYS A 215 11.38 -3.03 13.24
N PHE A 216 10.50 -3.86 13.81
CA PHE A 216 9.07 -3.89 13.49
C PHE A 216 8.25 -2.95 14.39
N SER A 217 8.79 -1.77 14.69
CA SER A 217 8.13 -0.76 15.50
C SER A 217 7.02 -0.03 14.75
N TYR A 218 6.25 0.78 15.49
CA TYR A 218 5.22 1.64 14.91
C TYR A 218 5.79 2.62 13.87
N ASN A 219 7.05 3.05 14.01
CA ASN A 219 7.71 3.91 13.02
C ASN A 219 7.74 3.25 11.64
N TYR A 220 8.06 1.96 11.57
CA TYR A 220 8.07 1.20 10.33
C TYR A 220 6.66 1.10 9.69
N SER A 221 5.62 0.95 10.52
CA SER A 221 4.23 1.00 10.04
C SER A 221 3.85 2.37 9.46
N ILE A 222 4.31 3.45 10.10
CA ILE A 222 4.08 4.82 9.61
C ILE A 222 4.83 5.03 8.28
N GLU A 223 6.05 4.56 8.16
CA GLU A 223 6.84 4.66 6.93
C GLU A 223 6.11 3.99 5.75
N ILE A 224 5.59 2.77 5.96
CA ILE A 224 4.78 2.06 4.96
C ILE A 224 3.53 2.87 4.60
N LEU A 225 2.85 3.43 5.60
CA LEU A 225 1.68 4.26 5.37
C LEU A 225 2.01 5.49 4.51
N VAL A 226 3.13 6.15 4.79
CA VAL A 226 3.60 7.31 4.01
C VAL A 226 3.86 6.91 2.55
N MET A 227 4.49 5.75 2.30
CA MET A 227 4.70 5.23 0.94
C MET A 227 3.37 5.10 0.17
N VAL A 228 2.33 4.60 0.84
CA VAL A 228 1.00 4.42 0.25
C VAL A 228 0.29 5.74 -0.01
N VAL A 229 0.33 6.65 0.97
CA VAL A 229 -0.31 7.97 0.86
C VAL A 229 0.37 8.82 -0.21
N LEU A 230 1.71 8.79 -0.25
CA LEU A 230 2.50 9.48 -1.27
C LEU A 230 2.21 8.95 -2.68
N GLY A 231 2.08 7.63 -2.82
CA GLY A 231 1.74 6.98 -4.09
C GLY A 231 0.31 7.20 -4.55
N GLY A 232 -0.55 7.65 -3.62
CA GLY A 232 -1.98 7.84 -3.81
C GLY A 232 -2.78 6.59 -3.45
N MET A 233 -3.65 6.72 -2.47
CA MET A 233 -4.54 5.63 -2.04
C MET A 233 -5.36 5.08 -3.21
N GLY A 234 -5.32 3.77 -3.42
CA GLY A 234 -5.99 3.10 -4.54
C GLY A 234 -5.23 3.11 -5.87
N ASN A 235 -4.03 3.67 -5.93
CA ASN A 235 -3.19 3.66 -7.13
C ASN A 235 -1.95 2.79 -6.93
N ILE A 236 -2.02 1.52 -7.37
CA ILE A 236 -0.93 0.55 -7.22
C ILE A 236 0.37 1.05 -7.85
N ASN A 237 0.31 1.58 -9.07
CA ASN A 237 1.50 2.06 -9.77
C ASN A 237 2.17 3.23 -9.05
N GLY A 238 1.35 4.14 -8.49
CA GLY A 238 1.84 5.25 -7.69
C GLY A 238 2.53 4.77 -6.41
N SER A 239 1.92 3.81 -5.71
CA SER A 239 2.49 3.25 -4.46
C SER A 239 3.82 2.53 -4.71
N ILE A 240 3.98 1.81 -5.84
CA ILE A 240 5.24 1.16 -6.22
C ILE A 240 6.33 2.21 -6.45
N ILE A 241 6.03 3.27 -7.20
CA ILE A 241 7.01 4.33 -7.48
C ILE A 241 7.38 5.06 -6.19
N ALA A 242 6.40 5.37 -5.34
CA ALA A 242 6.63 6.02 -4.05
C ALA A 242 7.50 5.15 -3.13
N ALA A 243 7.21 3.85 -3.03
CA ALA A 243 8.01 2.92 -2.25
C ALA A 243 9.46 2.85 -2.74
N ALA A 244 9.66 2.71 -4.05
CA ALA A 244 10.99 2.68 -4.63
C ALA A 244 11.76 3.99 -4.35
N LEU A 245 11.11 5.14 -4.47
CA LEU A 245 11.70 6.44 -4.23
C LEU A 245 12.07 6.64 -2.75
N ILE A 246 11.16 6.29 -1.83
CA ILE A 246 11.38 6.44 -0.38
C ILE A 246 12.48 5.49 0.09
N THR A 247 12.47 4.22 -0.34
CA THR A 247 13.52 3.27 0.01
C THR A 247 14.89 3.68 -0.56
N PHE A 248 14.92 4.16 -1.80
CA PHE A 248 16.15 4.71 -2.40
C PHE A 248 16.69 5.88 -1.59
N LEU A 249 15.79 6.80 -1.18
CA LEU A 249 16.17 7.96 -0.38
C LEU A 249 16.76 7.54 0.98
N ASP A 250 16.10 6.61 1.68
CA ASP A 250 16.56 6.11 2.99
C ASP A 250 17.95 5.48 2.88
N VAL A 251 18.18 4.65 1.88
CA VAL A 251 19.46 3.99 1.61
C VAL A 251 20.56 5.00 1.28
N GLU A 252 20.30 5.97 0.41
CA GLU A 252 21.30 6.98 0.05
C GLU A 252 21.63 7.88 1.24
N LEU A 253 20.63 8.26 2.06
CA LEU A 253 20.89 9.01 3.28
C LEU A 253 21.78 8.24 4.26
N GLN A 254 21.54 6.94 4.45
CA GLN A 254 22.38 6.09 5.31
C GLN A 254 23.81 6.01 4.81
N THR A 255 24.02 6.07 3.50
CA THR A 255 25.35 6.00 2.89
C THR A 255 26.10 7.34 2.98
N ILE A 256 25.39 8.46 2.80
CA ILE A 256 25.98 9.82 2.80
C ILE A 256 26.21 10.32 4.22
N LEU A 257 25.26 10.09 5.13
CA LEU A 257 25.27 10.58 6.51
C LEU A 257 25.88 9.53 7.45
N THR A 258 27.21 9.40 7.42
CA THR A 258 27.95 8.48 8.30
C THR A 258 28.58 9.21 9.48
N GLY A 259 28.88 8.49 10.57
CA GLY A 259 29.53 9.02 11.75
C GLY A 259 28.61 9.95 12.56
N ASN A 260 29.10 11.13 12.96
CA ASN A 260 28.35 12.08 13.80
C ASN A 260 27.11 12.67 13.14
N LEU A 261 27.00 12.61 11.82
CA LEU A 261 25.85 13.08 11.05
C LEU A 261 24.73 12.04 10.97
N ALA A 262 24.96 10.79 11.36
CA ALA A 262 23.94 9.74 11.37
C ALA A 262 22.72 10.10 12.24
N VAL A 263 22.92 10.89 13.32
CA VAL A 263 21.80 11.36 14.17
C VAL A 263 20.86 12.31 13.41
N LEU A 264 21.36 13.01 12.39
CA LEU A 264 20.55 13.93 11.57
C LEU A 264 19.80 13.20 10.44
N GLN A 265 20.11 11.92 10.19
CA GLN A 265 19.52 11.14 9.11
C GLN A 265 17.98 11.10 9.22
N ASP A 266 17.47 10.70 10.37
CA ASP A 266 16.03 10.58 10.60
C ASP A 266 15.32 11.93 10.49
N LEU A 267 15.97 13.02 10.94
CA LEU A 267 15.42 14.37 10.84
C LEU A 267 15.36 14.84 9.39
N ILE A 268 16.42 14.65 8.62
CA ILE A 268 16.48 15.03 7.20
C ILE A 268 15.47 14.19 6.41
N TYR A 269 15.40 12.88 6.66
CA TYR A 269 14.44 11.97 6.06
C TYR A 269 13.00 12.43 6.33
N ALA A 270 12.65 12.71 7.59
CA ALA A 270 11.31 13.18 7.96
C ALA A 270 10.98 14.52 7.26
N LEU A 271 11.92 15.44 7.17
CA LEU A 271 11.73 16.74 6.52
C LEU A 271 11.47 16.56 5.01
N ILE A 272 12.24 15.70 4.35
CA ILE A 272 12.03 15.38 2.92
C ILE A 272 10.66 14.75 2.71
N LEU A 273 10.26 13.80 3.56
CA LEU A 273 8.93 13.17 3.49
C LEU A 273 7.80 14.19 3.63
N ILE A 274 7.91 15.11 4.61
CA ILE A 274 6.91 16.17 4.81
C ILE A 274 6.79 17.03 3.54
N VAL A 275 7.91 17.46 2.97
CA VAL A 275 7.93 18.27 1.74
C VAL A 275 7.30 17.49 0.58
N LEU A 276 7.61 16.21 0.42
CA LEU A 276 7.04 15.36 -0.64
C LEU A 276 5.53 15.18 -0.47
N VAL A 277 5.05 14.95 0.75
CA VAL A 277 3.61 14.80 1.04
C VAL A 277 2.87 16.11 0.76
N ILE A 278 3.42 17.24 1.22
CA ILE A 278 2.85 18.57 0.96
C ILE A 278 2.80 18.83 -0.56
N TYR A 279 3.91 18.59 -1.28
CA TYR A 279 3.96 18.76 -2.72
C TYR A 279 2.90 17.94 -3.46
N ASN A 280 2.70 16.69 -3.04
CA ASN A 280 1.76 15.78 -3.69
C ASN A 280 0.29 16.12 -3.38
N ASN A 281 -0.02 16.59 -2.17
CA ASN A 281 -1.39 16.77 -1.71
C ASN A 281 -1.86 18.24 -1.65
N ALA A 282 -0.95 19.23 -1.68
CA ALA A 282 -1.33 20.63 -1.56
C ALA A 282 -2.14 21.11 -2.77
N PRO A 283 -3.37 21.62 -2.59
CA PRO A 283 -4.20 22.14 -3.67
C PRO A 283 -3.58 23.36 -4.34
N ALA A 284 -2.81 24.18 -3.61
CA ALA A 284 -2.11 25.34 -4.15
C ALA A 284 -1.04 24.99 -5.19
N LEU A 285 -0.43 23.79 -5.06
CA LEU A 285 0.61 23.30 -6.00
C LEU A 285 0.02 22.50 -7.17
N LYS A 286 -1.29 22.30 -7.22
CA LYS A 286 -1.96 21.52 -8.28
C LYS A 286 -1.67 22.10 -9.66
N SER A 287 -1.79 23.42 -9.82
CA SER A 287 -1.52 24.11 -11.09
C SER A 287 -0.07 23.95 -11.56
N PHE A 288 0.90 24.01 -10.63
CA PHE A 288 2.31 23.80 -10.92
C PHE A 288 2.61 22.34 -11.28
N ARG A 289 2.03 21.39 -10.54
CA ARG A 289 2.15 19.95 -10.81
C ARG A 289 1.56 19.55 -12.15
N ASP A 290 0.38 20.05 -12.50
CA ASP A 290 -0.28 19.74 -13.76
C ASP A 290 0.50 20.27 -14.97
N LYS A 291 1.19 21.41 -14.80
CA LYS A 291 2.07 21.99 -15.82
C LYS A 291 3.34 21.16 -16.04
N HIS A 292 3.89 20.54 -15.00
CA HIS A 292 5.13 19.74 -15.03
C HIS A 292 4.88 18.23 -15.02
N ASN A 293 3.62 17.80 -15.18
CA ASN A 293 3.30 16.37 -15.17
C ASN A 293 3.84 15.69 -16.44
N ILE A 294 4.54 14.57 -16.24
CA ILE A 294 5.10 13.73 -17.31
C ILE A 294 4.02 13.34 -18.34
N LYS A 295 2.78 13.12 -17.89
CA LYS A 295 1.65 12.84 -18.79
C LYS A 295 1.34 14.00 -19.72
N THR A 296 1.43 15.23 -19.25
CA THR A 296 1.25 16.44 -20.04
C THR A 296 2.39 16.59 -21.05
N PHE A 297 3.62 16.25 -20.63
CA PHE A 297 4.79 16.24 -21.49
C PHE A 297 4.68 15.16 -22.58
N ILE A 298 4.31 13.93 -22.22
CA ILE A 298 4.12 12.82 -23.18
C ILE A 298 2.95 13.12 -24.14
N ASN A 299 1.86 13.70 -23.64
CA ASN A 299 0.72 14.07 -24.48
C ASN A 299 1.06 15.21 -25.46
N ARG A 300 2.08 16.02 -25.18
CA ARG A 300 2.58 17.05 -26.09
C ARG A 300 3.28 16.46 -27.33
N PHE A 301 3.80 15.23 -27.20
CA PHE A 301 4.43 14.47 -28.30
C PHE A 301 3.46 13.50 -29.00
N LYS A 302 2.25 13.26 -28.44
CA LYS A 302 1.24 12.50 -29.18
C LYS A 302 0.59 13.40 -30.21
N PRO A 303 0.50 12.95 -31.48
CA PRO A 303 -0.23 13.69 -32.49
C PRO A 303 -1.67 13.89 -32.01
N HIS A 304 -2.06 15.13 -31.87
CA HIS A 304 -3.41 15.52 -31.49
C HIS A 304 -4.36 15.04 -32.61
N ASN A 305 -5.20 14.04 -32.28
CA ASN A 305 -6.22 13.57 -33.23
C ASN A 305 -7.52 14.31 -32.90
N PRO A 306 -7.80 15.44 -33.59
CA PRO A 306 -8.90 16.36 -33.26
C PRO A 306 -10.29 15.75 -33.52
N SER A 307 -10.35 14.64 -34.29
CA SER A 307 -11.62 14.01 -34.66
C SER A 307 -12.30 13.26 -33.52
N LYS A 308 -11.54 12.68 -32.60
CA LYS A 308 -12.09 11.85 -31.54
C LYS A 308 -12.77 12.64 -30.40
N HIS A 309 -12.27 13.84 -30.12
CA HIS A 309 -12.87 14.74 -29.11
C HIS A 309 -14.11 15.46 -29.60
N ARG A 310 -14.15 15.77 -30.90
CA ARG A 310 -15.29 16.49 -31.52
C ARG A 310 -16.54 15.62 -31.61
N ASP A 311 -16.37 14.31 -31.87
CA ASP A 311 -17.50 13.36 -31.92
C ASP A 311 -18.08 13.05 -30.55
N ASP A 312 -17.25 13.02 -29.51
CA ASP A 312 -17.69 12.74 -28.13
C ASP A 312 -18.38 13.99 -27.53
N GLU A 313 -17.86 15.20 -27.71
CA GLU A 313 -18.53 16.45 -27.30
C GLU A 313 -19.86 16.66 -28.02
N ALA A 314 -19.90 16.45 -29.35
CA ALA A 314 -21.12 16.53 -30.13
C ALA A 314 -22.17 15.45 -29.77
N LYS A 315 -21.73 14.33 -29.23
CA LYS A 315 -22.60 13.25 -28.72
C LYS A 315 -23.23 13.61 -27.40
N TRP A 316 -22.49 14.27 -26.51
CA TRP A 316 -22.98 14.70 -25.19
C TRP A 316 -23.86 15.94 -25.25
N ASP A 317 -23.64 16.85 -26.23
CA ASP A 317 -24.52 17.99 -26.48
C ASP A 317 -25.91 17.59 -26.99
N ARG A 318 -26.06 16.37 -27.51
CA ARG A 318 -27.35 15.80 -27.96
C ARG A 318 -28.18 15.20 -26.82
N VAL A 319 -27.56 14.94 -25.69
CA VAL A 319 -28.28 14.43 -24.51
C VAL A 319 -28.53 15.62 -23.59
N PRO A 320 -29.77 16.01 -23.34
CA PRO A 320 -30.08 17.12 -22.43
C PRO A 320 -29.72 16.69 -20.98
N THR A 321 -28.41 16.80 -20.65
CA THR A 321 -27.86 16.45 -19.33
C THR A 321 -27.94 17.59 -18.31
N LYS A 322 -28.33 18.79 -18.75
CA LYS A 322 -28.59 19.92 -17.86
C LYS A 322 -30.09 20.01 -17.62
N ILE A 323 -30.59 19.21 -16.72
CA ILE A 323 -31.85 19.49 -16.06
C ILE A 323 -31.56 20.75 -15.22
N LYS A 324 -32.09 21.90 -15.64
CA LYS A 324 -31.98 23.12 -14.84
C LYS A 324 -32.74 22.82 -13.54
N MET A 325 -32.11 23.07 -12.40
CA MET A 325 -32.69 22.84 -11.09
C MET A 325 -34.07 23.56 -10.97
N ASP A 326 -34.20 24.69 -11.67
CA ASP A 326 -35.44 25.49 -11.77
C ASP A 326 -36.57 24.73 -12.50
N GLU A 327 -36.27 23.85 -13.45
CA GLU A 327 -37.26 23.01 -14.16
C GLU A 327 -37.77 21.86 -13.26
N VAL A 328 -36.91 21.26 -12.45
CA VAL A 328 -37.28 20.18 -11.50
C VAL A 328 -38.15 20.77 -10.38
N LEU A 329 -37.77 21.94 -9.87
CA LEU A 329 -38.53 22.63 -8.80
C LEU A 329 -39.88 23.20 -9.30
N SER A 330 -39.98 23.56 -10.59
CA SER A 330 -41.25 24.08 -11.15
C SER A 330 -42.30 22.99 -11.37
N VAL A 331 -41.90 21.73 -11.52
CA VAL A 331 -42.81 20.58 -11.62
C VAL A 331 -43.43 20.25 -10.26
N ASP A 332 -42.68 20.37 -9.18
CA ASP A 332 -43.15 20.10 -7.81
C ASP A 332 -43.89 21.30 -7.16
N LEU A 333 -43.68 22.52 -7.70
CA LEU A 333 -44.30 23.75 -7.20
C LEU A 333 -45.33 24.33 -8.21
N GLN A 334 -46.19 23.51 -8.77
CA GLN A 334 -47.24 23.94 -9.71
C GLN A 334 -48.22 25.00 -9.13
N VAL A 335 -48.05 25.42 -7.88
CA VAL A 335 -48.92 26.41 -7.20
C VAL A 335 -48.35 27.84 -7.28
N SER A 336 -47.11 28.04 -7.73
CA SER A 336 -46.48 29.37 -7.67
C SER A 336 -45.57 29.73 -8.83
N SER A 337 -45.67 29.05 -9.98
CA SER A 337 -44.98 29.50 -11.17
C SER A 337 -45.72 30.69 -11.76
N PRO A 338 -45.13 31.89 -11.81
CA PRO A 338 -45.69 32.97 -12.60
C PRO A 338 -45.41 32.66 -14.05
N TYR A 339 -46.13 31.67 -14.61
CA TYR A 339 -46.21 31.50 -16.06
C TYR A 339 -47.04 32.67 -16.57
N THR A 340 -46.37 33.68 -17.08
CA THR A 340 -46.97 34.71 -17.90
C THR A 340 -46.95 34.22 -19.36
N PRO A 341 -48.11 33.87 -19.96
CA PRO A 341 -48.19 33.36 -21.30
C PRO A 341 -47.94 34.40 -22.42
N ASP A 342 -47.51 35.61 -22.08
CA ASP A 342 -47.56 36.75 -23.00
C ASP A 342 -46.24 37.11 -23.72
N LYS A 343 -45.30 36.21 -23.86
CA LYS A 343 -44.12 36.50 -24.70
C LYS A 343 -43.90 35.60 -25.91
N ALA A 344 -44.85 34.72 -26.22
CA ALA A 344 -44.76 33.86 -27.43
C ALA A 344 -45.54 34.43 -28.62
N GLY A 345 -45.95 35.67 -28.61
CA GLY A 345 -46.83 36.25 -29.64
C GLY A 345 -46.39 37.59 -30.22
N LYS A 346 -45.08 37.85 -30.31
CA LYS A 346 -44.58 39.05 -31.01
C LYS A 346 -43.28 38.84 -31.69
N GLU A 347 -43.22 37.88 -32.61
CA GLU A 347 -42.20 37.80 -33.64
C GLU A 347 -42.82 37.26 -34.93
N ASP A 348 -43.94 37.80 -35.39
CA ASP A 348 -44.44 37.73 -36.76
C ASP A 348 -45.39 38.92 -37.00
N GLU A 349 -44.80 40.08 -37.25
CA GLU A 349 -45.30 41.15 -38.13
C GLU A 349 -44.12 41.98 -38.67
#